data_a18492a2891ea440cf8a793654bd5cc3
#
_entry.id   a18492a2891ea440cf8a793654bd5cc3
#
_cell.length_a   1.000
_cell.length_b   1.000
_cell.length_c   1.000
_cell.angle_alpha   90.00
_cell.angle_beta   90.00
_cell.angle_gamma   90.00
#
_symmetry.space_group_name_H-M   'P 1'
#
loop_
_entity.id
_entity.type
_entity.pdbx_description
1 polymer ?
#
loop_
_entity_poly.entity_id
_entity_poly.type
_entity_poly.pdbx_seq_one_letter_code
_entity_poly.pdbx_strand_id
1 'polypeptide(L)'
;GRDCMGVHGSNDVVNAWKQEVLNSRGKDAEHTLKYCLDIERYAKEHKDAALLGFAYFYSGETYYLLNDVEHMFRNIAQAIHLLGQTGQWELIARSYNLMAISSVNKGNVSAAMDYYLTGLNYCRKYGITKMEISIMQNLGNLYMENGVYHEAQSYFEKAYSYCRSNPDVKENYVGLMASYVNLARCYMLQGMLDKTHAYIEKLDAECASYYEDIDILYVDCLKARYYHLIHNCVRRDAQIQEIVEIINKNVQIMEVFDDLCDFCGLMLEIGRDD
;
A
#
# COMPACT_ATOMS: atom_id res chain seq x y z
N GLY A 1 16.37 26.81 38.40
CA GLY A 1 16.46 27.35 37.03
C GLY A 1 17.40 26.62 36.07
N ARG A 2 18.09 25.53 36.52
CA ARG A 2 18.99 24.76 35.63
C ARG A 2 18.33 23.53 35.01
N ASP A 3 17.21 23.04 35.56
CA ASP A 3 16.57 21.80 35.07
C ASP A 3 15.66 21.98 33.85
N CYS A 4 15.15 23.20 33.60
CA CYS A 4 14.29 23.47 32.46
C CYS A 4 15.01 23.52 31.12
N MET A 5 16.30 23.90 31.06
CA MET A 5 17.07 23.95 29.82
C MET A 5 17.46 22.56 29.30
N GLY A 6 17.72 21.63 30.19
CA GLY A 6 18.06 20.25 29.82
C GLY A 6 16.91 19.47 29.21
N VAL A 7 15.68 19.68 29.71
CA VAL A 7 14.48 18.99 29.23
C VAL A 7 14.06 19.52 27.84
N HIS A 8 14.12 20.83 27.63
CA HIS A 8 13.81 21.43 26.32
C HIS A 8 14.84 21.02 25.25
N GLY A 9 16.13 20.98 25.57
CA GLY A 9 17.16 20.57 24.64
C GLY A 9 17.08 19.10 24.27
N SER A 10 16.71 18.18 25.21
CA SER A 10 16.55 16.77 24.90
C SER A 10 15.31 16.47 24.07
N ASN A 11 14.19 17.18 24.29
CA ASN A 11 12.97 17.08 23.47
C ASN A 11 13.21 17.56 22.04
N ASP A 12 13.97 18.64 21.85
CA ASP A 12 14.32 19.14 20.52
C ASP A 12 15.18 18.15 19.73
N VAL A 13 16.14 17.49 20.40
CA VAL A 13 16.97 16.44 19.80
C VAL A 13 16.14 15.23 19.39
N VAL A 14 15.23 14.77 20.25
CA VAL A 14 14.35 13.64 19.97
C VAL A 14 13.38 13.98 18.81
N ASN A 15 12.83 15.18 18.78
CA ASN A 15 11.98 15.62 17.68
C ASN A 15 12.76 15.67 16.36
N ALA A 16 14.03 16.09 16.38
CA ALA A 16 14.91 16.05 15.23
C ALA A 16 15.14 14.60 14.75
N TRP A 17 15.38 13.66 15.65
CA TRP A 17 15.53 12.24 15.32
C TRP A 17 14.24 11.66 14.70
N LYS A 18 13.07 11.97 15.27
CA LYS A 18 11.79 11.56 14.71
C LYS A 18 11.61 12.10 13.29
N GLN A 19 11.98 13.34 13.04
CA GLN A 19 11.91 13.95 11.72
C GLN A 19 12.85 13.27 10.72
N GLU A 20 14.06 12.89 11.16
CA GLU A 20 14.99 12.13 10.33
C GLU A 20 14.40 10.76 9.92
N VAL A 21 13.75 10.07 10.86
CA VAL A 21 13.03 8.82 10.55
C VAL A 21 11.94 9.06 9.51
N LEU A 22 11.10 10.06 9.71
CA LEU A 22 9.98 10.37 8.80
C LEU A 22 10.45 10.79 7.40
N ASN A 23 11.58 11.50 7.30
CA ASN A 23 12.14 11.94 6.04
C ASN A 23 12.87 10.85 5.27
N SER A 24 13.51 9.90 5.97
CA SER A 24 14.32 8.83 5.38
C SER A 24 13.57 7.54 5.11
N ARG A 25 12.42 7.32 5.76
CA ARG A 25 11.64 6.09 5.61
C ARG A 25 11.29 5.83 4.15
N GLY A 26 11.53 4.60 3.71
CA GLY A 26 11.29 4.21 2.32
C GLY A 26 12.34 4.68 1.31
N LYS A 27 13.35 5.44 1.75
CA LYS A 27 14.40 6.00 0.89
C LYS A 27 15.80 5.51 1.28
N ASP A 28 16.10 5.51 2.57
CA ASP A 28 17.39 5.10 3.13
C ASP A 28 17.18 4.27 4.40
N ALA A 29 17.16 2.96 4.23
CA ALA A 29 16.90 2.02 5.31
C ALA A 29 17.93 2.09 6.45
N GLU A 30 19.21 2.19 6.12
CA GLU A 30 20.30 2.26 7.10
C GLU A 30 20.19 3.50 7.97
N HIS A 31 19.93 4.65 7.36
CA HIS A 31 19.72 5.92 8.04
C HIS A 31 18.48 5.86 8.96
N THR A 32 17.37 5.32 8.45
CA THR A 32 16.14 5.17 9.23
C THR A 32 16.35 4.29 10.46
N LEU A 33 16.96 3.12 10.31
CA LEU A 33 17.23 2.20 11.41
C LEU A 33 18.18 2.79 12.45
N LYS A 34 19.18 3.55 12.01
CA LYS A 34 20.10 4.24 12.92
C LYS A 34 19.38 5.17 13.88
N TYR A 35 18.51 6.03 13.34
CA TYR A 35 17.73 6.95 14.19
C TYR A 35 16.66 6.25 15.01
N CYS A 36 16.06 5.18 14.51
CA CYS A 36 15.17 4.34 15.32
C CYS A 36 15.88 3.74 16.52
N LEU A 37 17.13 3.29 16.39
CA LEU A 37 17.93 2.79 17.51
C LEU A 37 18.25 3.87 18.54
N ASP A 38 18.59 5.07 18.09
CA ASP A 38 18.84 6.21 18.99
C ASP A 38 17.58 6.57 19.78
N ILE A 39 16.42 6.62 19.11
CA ILE A 39 15.13 6.87 19.74
C ILE A 39 14.78 5.76 20.71
N GLU A 40 14.97 4.49 20.35
CA GLU A 40 14.71 3.33 21.21
C GLU A 40 15.51 3.41 22.51
N ARG A 41 16.80 3.70 22.44
CA ARG A 41 17.66 3.87 23.63
C ARG A 41 17.16 4.98 24.54
N TYR A 42 16.90 6.15 23.96
CA TYR A 42 16.36 7.29 24.70
C TYR A 42 15.02 6.96 25.38
N ALA A 43 14.12 6.35 24.63
CA ALA A 43 12.79 5.99 25.11
C ALA A 43 12.84 4.98 26.28
N LYS A 44 13.73 4.01 26.21
CA LYS A 44 13.95 3.05 27.31
C LYS A 44 14.51 3.72 28.56
N GLU A 45 15.48 4.61 28.40
CA GLU A 45 16.06 5.36 29.53
C GLU A 45 15.06 6.26 30.22
N HIS A 46 14.17 6.89 29.45
CA HIS A 46 13.17 7.85 29.96
C HIS A 46 11.79 7.22 30.18
N LYS A 47 11.65 5.90 30.00
CA LYS A 47 10.40 5.16 30.12
C LYS A 47 9.26 5.79 29.31
N ASP A 48 9.56 6.23 28.09
CA ASP A 48 8.61 6.84 27.17
C ASP A 48 8.01 5.78 26.24
N ALA A 49 6.87 5.23 26.64
CA ALA A 49 6.20 4.18 25.89
C ALA A 49 5.73 4.62 24.49
N ALA A 50 5.27 5.86 24.37
CA ALA A 50 4.82 6.41 23.08
C ALA A 50 5.97 6.50 22.08
N LEU A 51 7.11 7.00 22.51
CA LEU A 51 8.31 7.13 21.72
C LEU A 51 8.90 5.76 21.35
N LEU A 52 8.88 4.83 22.29
CA LEU A 52 9.34 3.46 22.08
C LEU A 52 8.47 2.75 21.01
N GLY A 53 7.15 2.92 21.09
CA GLY A 53 6.22 2.42 20.08
C GLY A 53 6.50 2.99 18.69
N PHE A 54 6.78 4.27 18.59
CA PHE A 54 7.21 4.93 17.36
C PHE A 54 8.47 4.27 16.76
N ALA A 55 9.50 4.08 17.58
CA ALA A 55 10.77 3.49 17.15
C ALA A 55 10.58 2.05 16.64
N TYR A 56 9.84 1.23 17.36
CA TYR A 56 9.56 -0.15 16.95
C TYR A 56 8.72 -0.22 15.67
N PHE A 57 7.73 0.64 15.53
CA PHE A 57 6.92 0.67 14.32
C PHE A 57 7.76 0.99 13.08
N TYR A 58 8.53 2.06 13.10
CA TYR A 58 9.33 2.46 11.94
C TYR A 58 10.51 1.53 11.67
N SER A 59 11.06 0.90 12.70
CA SER A 59 11.99 -0.23 12.51
C SER A 59 11.32 -1.39 11.79
N GLY A 60 10.13 -1.77 12.22
CA GLY A 60 9.35 -2.85 11.60
C GLY A 60 8.99 -2.55 10.15
N GLU A 61 8.52 -1.34 9.85
CA GLU A 61 8.24 -0.90 8.48
C GLU A 61 9.50 -0.97 7.60
N THR A 62 10.63 -0.55 8.13
CA THR A 62 11.91 -0.57 7.41
C THR A 62 12.35 -2.01 7.12
N TYR A 63 12.22 -2.92 8.07
CA TYR A 63 12.50 -4.34 7.84
C TYR A 63 11.53 -4.96 6.82
N TYR A 64 10.27 -4.54 6.82
CA TYR A 64 9.34 -4.95 5.77
C TYR A 64 9.85 -4.55 4.38
N LEU A 65 10.31 -3.31 4.21
CA LEU A 65 10.85 -2.82 2.94
C LEU A 65 12.16 -3.52 2.53
N LEU A 66 12.92 -4.01 3.51
CA LEU A 66 14.12 -4.83 3.29
C LEU A 66 13.80 -6.31 3.04
N ASN A 67 12.53 -6.69 3.02
CA ASN A 67 12.06 -8.06 2.91
C ASN A 67 12.56 -8.98 4.06
N ASP A 68 12.84 -8.41 5.21
CA ASP A 68 13.20 -9.12 6.43
C ASP A 68 11.97 -9.29 7.31
N VAL A 69 11.20 -10.32 7.01
CA VAL A 69 9.89 -10.55 7.61
C VAL A 69 9.99 -10.91 9.10
N GLU A 70 11.02 -11.65 9.51
CA GLU A 70 11.22 -12.04 10.89
C GLU A 70 11.43 -10.83 11.81
N HIS A 71 12.35 -9.94 11.44
CA HIS A 71 12.60 -8.70 12.18
C HIS A 71 11.39 -7.75 12.12
N MET A 72 10.70 -7.72 10.98
CA MET A 72 9.48 -6.93 10.85
C MET A 72 8.43 -7.37 11.88
N PHE A 73 8.08 -8.66 11.93
CA PHE A 73 7.07 -9.16 12.88
C PHE A 73 7.47 -8.93 14.32
N ARG A 74 8.73 -9.12 14.66
CA ARG A 74 9.25 -8.90 16.02
C ARG A 74 9.07 -7.45 16.47
N ASN A 75 9.48 -6.50 15.63
CA ASN A 75 9.35 -5.08 15.94
C ASN A 75 7.89 -4.62 15.97
N ILE A 76 7.09 -5.04 14.99
CA ILE A 76 5.68 -4.67 14.90
C ILE A 76 4.87 -5.22 16.10
N ALA A 77 5.13 -6.45 16.54
CA ALA A 77 4.46 -7.01 17.69
C ALA A 77 4.73 -6.19 18.98
N GLN A 78 5.98 -5.78 19.18
CA GLN A 78 6.34 -4.89 20.29
C GLN A 78 5.70 -3.51 20.15
N ALA A 79 5.67 -2.98 18.93
CA ALA A 79 5.06 -1.69 18.64
C ALA A 79 3.57 -1.68 18.97
N ILE A 80 2.80 -2.66 18.53
CA ILE A 80 1.35 -2.73 18.72
C ILE A 80 0.98 -2.63 20.22
N HIS A 81 1.69 -3.34 21.08
CA HIS A 81 1.45 -3.29 22.51
C HIS A 81 1.61 -1.87 23.08
N LEU A 82 2.72 -1.22 22.76
CA LEU A 82 3.02 0.14 23.23
C LEU A 82 2.13 1.20 22.59
N LEU A 83 1.84 1.07 21.31
CA LEU A 83 0.96 1.97 20.58
C LEU A 83 -0.47 1.93 21.11
N GLY A 84 -0.94 0.74 21.51
CA GLY A 84 -2.25 0.56 22.14
C GLY A 84 -2.35 1.24 23.49
N GLN A 85 -1.29 1.17 24.32
CA GLN A 85 -1.23 1.84 25.61
C GLN A 85 -1.20 3.36 25.49
N THR A 86 -0.71 3.89 24.39
CA THR A 86 -0.46 5.33 24.17
C THR A 86 -1.41 5.98 23.17
N GLY A 87 -2.41 5.24 22.67
CA GLY A 87 -3.44 5.78 21.80
C GLY A 87 -3.00 6.17 20.40
N GLN A 88 -1.92 5.59 19.88
CA GLN A 88 -1.42 5.84 18.53
C GLN A 88 -2.10 4.92 17.52
N TRP A 89 -3.39 5.14 17.31
CA TRP A 89 -4.27 4.22 16.57
C TRP A 89 -3.94 4.11 15.08
N GLU A 90 -3.46 5.19 14.45
CA GLU A 90 -3.04 5.17 13.04
C GLU A 90 -1.87 4.18 12.84
N LEU A 91 -0.87 4.24 13.71
CA LEU A 91 0.28 3.32 13.63
C LEU A 91 -0.12 1.88 13.90
N ILE A 92 -1.10 1.65 14.78
CA ILE A 92 -1.67 0.30 14.97
C ILE A 92 -2.33 -0.22 13.70
N ALA A 93 -3.17 0.58 13.07
CA ALA A 93 -3.82 0.18 11.82
C ALA A 93 -2.81 -0.13 10.71
N ARG A 94 -1.77 0.69 10.59
CA ARG A 94 -0.65 0.46 9.66
C ARG A 94 0.13 -0.81 10.01
N SER A 95 0.29 -1.10 11.29
CA SER A 95 0.96 -2.32 11.78
C SER A 95 0.22 -3.58 11.34
N TYR A 96 -1.07 -3.62 11.53
CA TYR A 96 -1.89 -4.75 11.07
C TYR A 96 -1.90 -4.89 9.56
N ASN A 97 -1.92 -3.78 8.83
CA ASN A 97 -1.81 -3.80 7.37
C ASN A 97 -0.48 -4.41 6.90
N LEU A 98 0.64 -4.04 7.51
CA LEU A 98 1.96 -4.63 7.19
C LEU A 98 2.02 -6.13 7.48
N MET A 99 1.51 -6.57 8.63
CA MET A 99 1.45 -7.99 8.96
C MET A 99 0.55 -8.77 8.01
N ALA A 100 -0.57 -8.18 7.61
CA ALA A 100 -1.47 -8.79 6.64
C ALA A 100 -0.83 -8.95 5.26
N ILE A 101 -0.21 -7.91 4.71
CA ILE A 101 0.49 -7.95 3.42
C ILE A 101 1.59 -9.02 3.45
N SER A 102 2.37 -9.06 4.52
CA SER A 102 3.43 -10.07 4.68
C SER A 102 2.86 -11.50 4.74
N SER A 103 1.71 -11.68 5.36
CA SER A 103 1.02 -12.96 5.41
C SER A 103 0.49 -13.38 4.03
N VAL A 104 -0.04 -12.46 3.24
CA VAL A 104 -0.42 -12.70 1.84
C VAL A 104 0.78 -13.17 1.04
N ASN A 105 1.92 -12.49 1.17
CA ASN A 105 3.15 -12.83 0.44
C ASN A 105 3.69 -14.22 0.80
N LYS A 106 3.41 -14.69 2.00
CA LYS A 106 3.75 -16.06 2.46
C LYS A 106 2.70 -17.11 2.10
N GLY A 107 1.60 -16.73 1.48
CA GLY A 107 0.50 -17.62 1.16
C GLY A 107 -0.41 -17.94 2.35
N ASN A 108 -0.28 -17.27 3.48
CA ASN A 108 -1.13 -17.47 4.64
C ASN A 108 -2.37 -16.56 4.58
N VAL A 109 -3.35 -16.97 3.79
CA VAL A 109 -4.59 -16.20 3.55
C VAL A 109 -5.39 -16.01 4.84
N SER A 110 -5.50 -17.03 5.69
CA SER A 110 -6.26 -16.96 6.94
C SER A 110 -5.69 -15.90 7.91
N ALA A 111 -4.38 -15.90 8.11
CA ALA A 111 -3.72 -14.91 8.95
C ALA A 111 -3.85 -13.49 8.35
N ALA A 112 -3.68 -13.37 7.04
CA ALA A 112 -3.85 -12.09 6.35
C ALA A 112 -5.25 -11.51 6.55
N MET A 113 -6.27 -12.34 6.41
CA MET A 113 -7.66 -11.96 6.63
C MET A 113 -7.88 -11.42 8.04
N ASP A 114 -7.39 -12.14 9.05
CA ASP A 114 -7.53 -11.74 10.46
C ASP A 114 -6.84 -10.41 10.74
N TYR A 115 -5.64 -10.21 10.22
CA TYR A 115 -4.90 -8.95 10.39
C TYR A 115 -5.60 -7.78 9.68
N TYR A 116 -6.06 -7.97 8.47
CA TYR A 116 -6.80 -6.92 7.75
C TYR A 116 -8.09 -6.52 8.49
N LEU A 117 -8.88 -7.50 8.94
CA LEU A 117 -10.13 -7.23 9.65
C LEU A 117 -9.88 -6.53 10.99
N THR A 118 -8.84 -6.91 11.71
CA THR A 118 -8.44 -6.26 12.95
C THR A 118 -8.04 -4.80 12.69
N GLY A 119 -7.20 -4.55 11.69
CA GLY A 119 -6.81 -3.21 11.28
C GLY A 119 -8.00 -2.36 10.85
N LEU A 120 -8.93 -2.94 10.10
CA LEU A 120 -10.16 -2.28 9.66
C LEU A 120 -11.04 -1.86 10.85
N ASN A 121 -11.16 -2.71 11.86
CA ASN A 121 -11.89 -2.40 13.09
C ASN A 121 -11.29 -1.21 13.83
N TYR A 122 -9.96 -1.13 13.94
CA TYR A 122 -9.28 0.04 14.52
C TYR A 122 -9.55 1.30 13.72
N CYS A 123 -9.51 1.22 12.39
CA CYS A 123 -9.81 2.37 11.53
C CYS A 123 -11.23 2.90 11.75
N ARG A 124 -12.21 2.02 11.81
CA ARG A 124 -13.63 2.38 12.01
C ARG A 124 -13.88 2.94 13.40
N LYS A 125 -13.28 2.32 14.41
CA LYS A 125 -13.44 2.75 15.80
C LYS A 125 -12.86 4.14 16.06
N TYR A 126 -11.71 4.45 15.44
CA TYR A 126 -10.98 5.68 15.71
C TYR A 126 -10.97 6.69 14.54
N GLY A 127 -11.77 6.46 13.50
CA GLY A 127 -11.94 7.39 12.39
C GLY A 127 -10.71 7.57 11.50
N ILE A 128 -9.93 6.51 11.27
CA ILE A 128 -8.71 6.55 10.46
C ILE A 128 -9.04 6.22 9.00
N THR A 129 -9.62 7.17 8.31
CA THR A 129 -10.23 6.99 6.98
C THR A 129 -9.22 6.59 5.91
N LYS A 130 -8.05 7.21 5.88
CA LYS A 130 -7.03 6.92 4.85
C LYS A 130 -6.57 5.46 4.89
N MET A 131 -6.29 4.94 6.09
CA MET A 131 -5.87 3.55 6.24
C MET A 131 -7.03 2.57 6.05
N GLU A 132 -8.25 2.98 6.42
CA GLU A 132 -9.46 2.19 6.13
C GLU A 132 -9.61 1.93 4.63
N ILE A 133 -9.45 2.96 3.80
CA ILE A 133 -9.49 2.83 2.33
C ILE A 133 -8.41 1.85 1.85
N SER A 134 -7.18 2.00 2.32
CA SER A 134 -6.07 1.12 1.94
C SER A 134 -6.33 -0.34 2.31
N ILE A 135 -6.83 -0.59 3.51
CA ILE A 135 -7.14 -1.95 3.98
C ILE A 135 -8.31 -2.53 3.18
N MET A 136 -9.33 -1.75 2.87
CA MET A 136 -10.44 -2.21 2.03
C MET A 136 -9.98 -2.60 0.63
N GLN A 137 -9.08 -1.83 0.01
CA GLN A 137 -8.48 -2.17 -1.28
C GLN A 137 -7.70 -3.50 -1.19
N ASN A 138 -6.90 -3.66 -0.14
CA ASN A 138 -6.11 -4.87 0.07
C ASN A 138 -6.98 -6.11 0.34
N LEU A 139 -8.04 -5.97 1.13
CA LEU A 139 -9.05 -7.02 1.33
C LEU A 139 -9.75 -7.39 0.02
N GLY A 140 -10.16 -6.40 -0.74
CA GLY A 140 -10.73 -6.63 -2.06
C GLY A 140 -9.81 -7.43 -2.97
N ASN A 141 -8.53 -7.06 -3.02
CA ASN A 141 -7.52 -7.79 -3.80
C ASN A 141 -7.35 -9.24 -3.31
N LEU A 142 -7.34 -9.46 -2.00
CA LEU A 142 -7.22 -10.80 -1.43
C LEU A 142 -8.42 -11.67 -1.83
N TYR A 143 -9.63 -11.17 -1.73
CA TYR A 143 -10.84 -11.87 -2.18
C TYR A 143 -10.81 -12.13 -3.69
N MET A 144 -10.42 -11.13 -4.48
CA MET A 144 -10.36 -11.26 -5.95
C MET A 144 -9.36 -12.34 -6.39
N GLU A 145 -8.17 -12.38 -5.79
CA GLU A 145 -7.15 -13.38 -6.07
C GLU A 145 -7.59 -14.80 -5.69
N ASN A 146 -8.50 -14.92 -4.74
CA ASN A 146 -9.08 -16.19 -4.33
C ASN A 146 -10.42 -16.51 -5.02
N GLY A 147 -10.78 -15.76 -6.04
CA GLY A 147 -11.98 -16.01 -6.86
C GLY A 147 -13.31 -15.61 -6.21
N VAL A 148 -13.28 -14.88 -5.09
CA VAL A 148 -14.47 -14.42 -4.37
C VAL A 148 -14.83 -13.01 -4.82
N TYR A 149 -15.32 -12.90 -6.04
CA TYR A 149 -15.46 -11.62 -6.75
C TYR A 149 -16.54 -10.71 -6.16
N HIS A 150 -17.60 -11.26 -5.62
CA HIS A 150 -18.71 -10.48 -5.05
C HIS A 150 -18.25 -9.67 -3.81
N GLU A 151 -17.54 -10.31 -2.90
CA GLU A 151 -16.97 -9.67 -1.73
C GLU A 151 -15.87 -8.68 -2.12
N ALA A 152 -15.02 -9.03 -3.09
CA ALA A 152 -14.01 -8.13 -3.63
C ALA A 152 -14.64 -6.84 -4.15
N GLN A 153 -15.66 -6.96 -4.98
CA GLN A 153 -16.41 -5.84 -5.53
C GLN A 153 -16.98 -4.95 -4.42
N SER A 154 -17.58 -5.54 -3.38
CA SER A 154 -18.15 -4.81 -2.26
C SER A 154 -17.11 -3.93 -1.55
N TYR A 155 -15.90 -4.45 -1.30
CA TYR A 155 -14.83 -3.67 -0.69
C TYR A 155 -14.34 -2.55 -1.61
N PHE A 156 -14.18 -2.82 -2.89
CA PHE A 156 -13.75 -1.80 -3.86
C PHE A 156 -14.79 -0.69 -4.02
N GLU A 157 -16.06 -1.01 -4.03
CA GLU A 157 -17.16 -0.02 -4.08
C GLU A 157 -17.21 0.85 -2.83
N LYS A 158 -16.97 0.28 -1.65
CA LYS A 158 -16.87 1.04 -0.40
C LYS A 158 -15.68 1.99 -0.43
N ALA A 159 -14.50 1.52 -0.84
CA ALA A 159 -13.31 2.34 -0.98
C ALA A 159 -13.54 3.48 -1.97
N TYR A 160 -14.17 3.20 -3.10
CA TYR A 160 -14.56 4.20 -4.09
C TYR A 160 -15.46 5.28 -3.50
N SER A 161 -16.47 4.90 -2.74
CA SER A 161 -17.41 5.84 -2.10
C SER A 161 -16.70 6.80 -1.15
N TYR A 162 -15.75 6.31 -0.35
CA TYR A 162 -14.95 7.16 0.53
C TYR A 162 -14.10 8.16 -0.25
N CYS A 163 -13.46 7.73 -1.33
CA CYS A 163 -12.63 8.62 -2.17
C CYS A 163 -13.49 9.69 -2.85
N ARG A 164 -14.71 9.34 -3.25
CA ARG A 164 -15.64 10.25 -3.91
C ARG A 164 -16.17 11.34 -2.99
N SER A 165 -16.24 11.09 -1.69
CA SER A 165 -16.72 12.04 -0.69
C SER A 165 -15.80 13.24 -0.49
N ASN A 166 -14.53 13.16 -0.89
CA ASN A 166 -13.52 14.20 -0.72
C ASN A 166 -12.71 14.38 -2.03
N PRO A 167 -13.30 14.96 -3.09
CA PRO A 167 -12.69 15.00 -4.43
C PRO A 167 -11.49 15.96 -4.56
N ASP A 168 -11.29 16.87 -3.61
CA ASP A 168 -10.34 17.99 -3.77
C ASP A 168 -8.92 17.71 -3.28
N VAL A 169 -8.66 16.51 -2.77
CA VAL A 169 -7.33 16.15 -2.24
C VAL A 169 -6.63 15.22 -3.22
N LYS A 170 -5.42 15.57 -3.65
CA LYS A 170 -4.60 14.75 -4.58
C LYS A 170 -4.51 13.28 -4.12
N GLU A 171 -4.41 13.05 -2.82
CA GLU A 171 -4.37 11.70 -2.23
C GLU A 171 -5.64 10.88 -2.52
N ASN A 172 -6.80 11.54 -2.65
CA ASN A 172 -8.06 10.88 -2.98
C ASN A 172 -8.11 10.44 -4.46
N TYR A 173 -7.38 11.11 -5.35
CA TYR A 173 -7.23 10.66 -6.73
C TYR A 173 -6.43 9.36 -6.84
N VAL A 174 -5.44 9.16 -5.98
CA VAL A 174 -4.69 7.89 -5.89
C VAL A 174 -5.64 6.76 -5.46
N GLY A 175 -6.43 6.98 -4.44
CA GLY A 175 -7.45 6.03 -3.97
C GLY A 175 -8.54 5.80 -5.01
N LEU A 176 -8.98 6.83 -5.71
CA LEU A 176 -9.97 6.76 -6.78
C LEU A 176 -9.43 5.93 -7.97
N MET A 177 -8.20 6.19 -8.37
CA MET A 177 -7.51 5.44 -9.42
C MET A 177 -7.42 3.94 -9.05
N ALA A 178 -6.98 3.63 -7.84
CA ALA A 178 -6.91 2.26 -7.35
C ALA A 178 -8.30 1.58 -7.37
N SER A 179 -9.34 2.30 -6.96
CA SER A 179 -10.72 1.78 -6.99
C SER A 179 -11.18 1.46 -8.41
N TYR A 180 -10.94 2.35 -9.36
CA TYR A 180 -11.31 2.12 -10.75
C TYR A 180 -10.53 0.96 -11.38
N VAL A 181 -9.23 0.88 -11.15
CA VAL A 181 -8.40 -0.23 -11.65
C VAL A 181 -8.88 -1.56 -11.06
N ASN A 182 -9.10 -1.61 -9.77
CA ASN A 182 -9.53 -2.83 -9.09
C ASN A 182 -10.94 -3.27 -9.50
N LEU A 183 -11.88 -2.34 -9.63
CA LEU A 183 -13.22 -2.63 -10.12
C LEU A 183 -13.19 -3.11 -11.57
N ALA A 184 -12.43 -2.46 -12.44
CA ALA A 184 -12.26 -2.90 -13.81
C ALA A 184 -11.69 -4.33 -13.90
N ARG A 185 -10.66 -4.63 -13.11
CA ARG A 185 -10.07 -5.98 -13.03
C ARG A 185 -11.07 -7.00 -12.49
N CYS A 186 -11.82 -6.65 -11.47
CA CYS A 186 -12.82 -7.53 -10.87
C CYS A 186 -13.91 -7.90 -11.87
N TYR A 187 -14.44 -6.93 -12.61
CA TYR A 187 -15.40 -7.18 -13.68
C TYR A 187 -14.80 -7.97 -14.84
N MET A 188 -13.58 -7.66 -15.22
CA MET A 188 -12.87 -8.38 -16.29
C MET A 188 -12.71 -9.87 -15.97
N LEU A 189 -12.33 -10.20 -14.73
CA LEU A 189 -12.18 -11.58 -14.27
C LEU A 189 -13.51 -12.34 -14.21
N GLN A 190 -14.63 -11.62 -14.09
CA GLN A 190 -15.98 -12.20 -14.17
C GLN A 190 -16.53 -12.28 -15.60
N GLY A 191 -15.75 -11.84 -16.60
CA GLY A 191 -16.20 -11.78 -18.00
C GLY A 191 -17.17 -10.64 -18.33
N MET A 192 -17.33 -9.69 -17.42
CA MET A 192 -18.22 -8.52 -17.59
C MET A 192 -17.46 -7.39 -18.32
N LEU A 193 -17.17 -7.59 -19.59
CA LEU A 193 -16.29 -6.71 -20.38
C LEU A 193 -16.86 -5.32 -20.63
N ASP A 194 -18.20 -5.17 -20.70
CA ASP A 194 -18.83 -3.85 -20.84
C ASP A 194 -18.61 -2.98 -19.59
N LYS A 195 -18.72 -3.56 -18.42
CA LYS A 195 -18.43 -2.87 -17.15
C LYS A 195 -16.95 -2.56 -17.01
N THR A 196 -16.07 -3.46 -17.43
CA THR A 196 -14.64 -3.23 -17.50
C THR A 196 -14.32 -2.01 -18.34
N HIS A 197 -14.90 -1.92 -19.52
CA HIS A 197 -14.73 -0.78 -20.43
C HIS A 197 -15.19 0.54 -19.79
N ALA A 198 -16.35 0.53 -19.14
CA ALA A 198 -16.89 1.72 -18.49
C ALA A 198 -15.96 2.27 -17.42
N TYR A 199 -15.34 1.39 -16.60
CA TYR A 199 -14.39 1.81 -15.58
C TYR A 199 -13.04 2.26 -16.15
N ILE A 200 -12.58 1.67 -17.24
CA ILE A 200 -11.39 2.14 -17.97
C ILE A 200 -11.63 3.56 -18.51
N GLU A 201 -12.81 3.83 -19.08
CA GLU A 201 -13.15 5.17 -19.56
C GLU A 201 -13.20 6.21 -18.43
N LYS A 202 -13.80 5.86 -17.29
CA LYS A 202 -13.80 6.72 -16.09
C LYS A 202 -12.40 6.99 -15.58
N LEU A 203 -11.57 5.96 -15.54
CA LEU A 203 -10.17 6.05 -15.12
C LEU A 203 -9.40 7.07 -15.98
N ASP A 204 -9.49 6.96 -17.29
CA ASP A 204 -8.81 7.87 -18.21
C ASP A 204 -9.38 9.30 -18.13
N ALA A 205 -10.70 9.46 -18.00
CA ALA A 205 -11.34 10.76 -17.94
C ALA A 205 -11.02 11.52 -16.64
N GLU A 206 -10.97 10.82 -15.52
CA GLU A 206 -10.88 11.46 -14.20
C GLU A 206 -9.46 11.45 -13.59
N CYS A 207 -8.62 10.46 -13.92
CA CYS A 207 -7.34 10.25 -13.27
C CYS A 207 -6.10 10.43 -14.17
N ALA A 208 -6.25 10.45 -15.50
CA ALA A 208 -5.11 10.44 -16.42
C ALA A 208 -4.14 11.61 -16.21
N SER A 209 -4.61 12.79 -15.83
CA SER A 209 -3.77 13.96 -15.54
C SER A 209 -2.89 13.78 -14.29
N TYR A 210 -3.19 12.81 -13.44
CA TYR A 210 -2.45 12.50 -12.21
C TYR A 210 -1.53 11.28 -12.35
N TYR A 211 -1.51 10.62 -13.52
CA TYR A 211 -0.68 9.43 -13.70
C TYR A 211 0.81 9.78 -13.62
N GLU A 212 1.51 9.03 -12.79
CA GLU A 212 2.96 8.89 -12.82
C GLU A 212 3.32 7.63 -13.63
N ASP A 213 4.60 7.41 -13.95
CA ASP A 213 5.02 6.27 -14.77
C ASP A 213 4.54 4.92 -14.23
N ILE A 214 4.56 4.74 -12.92
CA ILE A 214 4.10 3.51 -12.28
C ILE A 214 2.58 3.31 -12.46
N ASP A 215 1.82 4.39 -12.40
CA ASP A 215 0.37 4.36 -12.60
C ASP A 215 0.02 4.00 -14.05
N ILE A 216 0.74 4.59 -15.00
CA ILE A 216 0.59 4.28 -16.43
C ILE A 216 0.88 2.79 -16.66
N LEU A 217 1.90 2.24 -16.02
CA LEU A 217 2.23 0.82 -16.12
C LEU A 217 1.07 -0.07 -15.68
N TYR A 218 0.47 0.20 -14.52
CA TYR A 218 -0.71 -0.52 -14.03
C TYR A 218 -1.89 -0.41 -14.98
N VAL A 219 -2.19 0.80 -15.42
CA VAL A 219 -3.33 1.09 -16.30
C VAL A 219 -3.11 0.44 -17.67
N ASP A 220 -1.91 0.50 -18.22
CA ASP A 220 -1.59 -0.10 -19.51
C ASP A 220 -1.65 -1.62 -19.46
N CYS A 221 -1.23 -2.26 -18.37
CA CYS A 221 -1.39 -3.71 -18.17
C CYS A 221 -2.88 -4.10 -18.16
N LEU A 222 -3.71 -3.34 -17.45
CA LEU A 222 -5.16 -3.54 -17.44
C LEU A 222 -5.75 -3.40 -18.86
N LYS A 223 -5.40 -2.33 -19.56
CA LYS A 223 -5.90 -2.07 -20.92
C LYS A 223 -5.44 -3.14 -21.91
N ALA A 224 -4.17 -3.53 -21.87
CA ALA A 224 -3.64 -4.55 -22.75
C ALA A 224 -4.37 -5.89 -22.59
N ARG A 225 -4.63 -6.28 -21.34
CA ARG A 225 -5.41 -7.50 -21.05
C ARG A 225 -6.86 -7.36 -21.54
N TYR A 226 -7.48 -6.22 -21.33
CA TYR A 226 -8.82 -5.94 -21.83
C TYR A 226 -8.88 -6.02 -23.36
N TYR A 227 -7.97 -5.35 -24.06
CA TYR A 227 -7.91 -5.40 -25.53
C TYR A 227 -7.65 -6.80 -26.06
N HIS A 228 -6.83 -7.58 -25.37
CA HIS A 228 -6.63 -8.99 -25.73
C HIS A 228 -7.93 -9.79 -25.65
N LEU A 229 -8.70 -9.61 -24.57
CA LEU A 229 -9.97 -10.31 -24.35
C LEU A 229 -11.06 -9.92 -25.36
N ILE A 230 -11.07 -8.69 -25.86
CA ILE A 230 -11.99 -8.23 -26.91
C ILE A 230 -11.44 -8.41 -28.32
N HIS A 231 -10.30 -9.07 -28.48
CA HIS A 231 -9.63 -9.34 -29.74
C HIS A 231 -9.20 -8.08 -30.53
N ASN A 232 -8.94 -6.98 -29.85
CA ASN A 232 -8.39 -5.77 -30.45
C ASN A 232 -6.85 -5.80 -30.39
N CYS A 233 -6.23 -6.55 -31.30
CA CYS A 233 -4.78 -6.78 -31.31
C CYS A 233 -3.97 -5.49 -31.55
N VAL A 234 -4.50 -4.56 -32.35
CA VAL A 234 -3.81 -3.29 -32.65
C VAL A 234 -3.65 -2.43 -31.40
N ARG A 235 -4.72 -2.21 -30.65
CA ARG A 235 -4.68 -1.45 -29.39
C ARG A 235 -3.92 -2.18 -28.30
N ARG A 236 -4.06 -3.50 -28.20
CA ARG A 236 -3.28 -4.34 -27.30
C ARG A 236 -1.78 -4.13 -27.49
N ASP A 237 -1.32 -4.24 -28.73
CA ASP A 237 0.11 -4.15 -29.06
C ASP A 237 0.65 -2.73 -28.82
N ALA A 238 -0.17 -1.70 -29.06
CA ALA A 238 0.18 -0.31 -28.73
C ALA A 238 0.38 -0.11 -27.21
N GLN A 239 -0.48 -0.70 -26.39
CA GLN A 239 -0.33 -0.67 -24.92
C GLN A 239 0.91 -1.43 -24.47
N ILE A 240 1.19 -2.58 -25.06
CA ILE A 240 2.40 -3.37 -24.76
C ILE A 240 3.65 -2.58 -25.09
N GLN A 241 3.68 -1.87 -26.21
CA GLN A 241 4.82 -1.02 -26.58
C GLN A 241 5.07 0.08 -25.53
N GLU A 242 4.03 0.73 -25.04
CA GLU A 242 4.14 1.73 -23.98
C GLU A 242 4.65 1.13 -22.68
N ILE A 243 4.17 -0.06 -22.29
CA ILE A 243 4.65 -0.80 -21.11
C ILE A 243 6.16 -1.06 -21.20
N VAL A 244 6.62 -1.55 -22.36
CA VAL A 244 8.05 -1.84 -22.58
C VAL A 244 8.90 -0.57 -22.48
N GLU A 245 8.42 0.55 -23.00
CA GLU A 245 9.12 1.84 -22.93
C GLU A 245 9.24 2.31 -21.48
N ILE A 246 8.18 2.19 -20.67
CA ILE A 246 8.17 2.57 -19.25
C ILE A 246 9.10 1.67 -18.44
N ILE A 247 9.06 0.35 -18.66
CA ILE A 247 9.95 -0.61 -17.99
C ILE A 247 11.40 -0.28 -18.30
N ASN A 248 11.76 -0.01 -19.53
CA ASN A 248 13.13 0.32 -19.93
C ASN A 248 13.64 1.61 -19.29
N LYS A 249 12.76 2.57 -19.03
CA LYS A 249 13.10 3.80 -18.30
C LYS A 249 13.34 3.57 -16.82
N ASN A 250 12.65 2.61 -16.20
CA ASN A 250 12.53 2.44 -14.75
C ASN A 250 13.10 1.10 -14.25
N VAL A 251 14.01 0.47 -15.00
CA VAL A 251 14.59 -0.86 -14.70
C VAL A 251 15.20 -0.96 -13.28
N GLN A 252 15.59 0.16 -12.68
CA GLN A 252 16.19 0.19 -11.34
C GLN A 252 15.20 0.38 -10.19
N ILE A 253 13.91 0.55 -10.48
CA ILE A 253 12.89 0.77 -9.46
C ILE A 253 12.31 -0.58 -9.04
N MET A 254 12.62 -1.03 -7.82
CA MET A 254 12.12 -2.29 -7.23
C MET A 254 10.58 -2.35 -7.17
N GLU A 255 9.90 -1.21 -7.13
CA GLU A 255 8.44 -1.09 -7.10
C GLU A 255 7.74 -1.65 -8.34
N VAL A 256 8.46 -1.80 -9.45
CA VAL A 256 7.94 -2.38 -10.72
C VAL A 256 7.99 -3.90 -10.76
N PHE A 257 8.51 -4.59 -9.74
CA PHE A 257 8.71 -6.03 -9.79
C PHE A 257 7.40 -6.82 -9.94
N ASP A 258 6.37 -6.47 -9.16
CA ASP A 258 5.05 -7.12 -9.25
C ASP A 258 4.39 -6.84 -10.61
N ASP A 259 4.56 -5.63 -11.13
CA ASP A 259 4.07 -5.25 -12.45
C ASP A 259 4.77 -5.99 -13.57
N LEU A 260 6.07 -6.25 -13.43
CA LEU A 260 6.82 -7.11 -14.35
C LEU A 260 6.30 -8.54 -14.34
N CYS A 261 5.95 -9.08 -13.18
CA CYS A 261 5.35 -10.42 -13.07
C CYS A 261 3.98 -10.48 -13.77
N ASP A 262 3.12 -9.48 -13.55
CA ASP A 262 1.83 -9.36 -14.23
C ASP A 262 2.00 -9.22 -15.75
N PHE A 263 2.94 -8.41 -16.20
CA PHE A 263 3.26 -8.25 -17.61
C PHE A 263 3.75 -9.55 -18.25
N CYS A 264 4.65 -10.28 -17.60
CA CYS A 264 5.12 -11.58 -18.07
C CYS A 264 3.97 -12.59 -18.17
N GLY A 265 3.06 -12.60 -17.18
CA GLY A 265 1.86 -13.42 -17.21
C GLY A 265 0.96 -13.09 -18.41
N LEU A 266 0.75 -11.82 -18.71
CA LEU A 266 -0.01 -11.36 -19.86
C LEU A 266 0.65 -11.80 -21.18
N MET A 267 1.97 -11.66 -21.31
CA MET A 267 2.70 -12.09 -22.50
C MET A 267 2.60 -13.60 -22.73
N LEU A 268 2.62 -14.40 -21.66
CA LEU A 268 2.41 -15.84 -21.75
C LEU A 268 0.99 -16.21 -22.22
N GLU A 269 -0.03 -15.49 -21.73
CA GLU A 269 -1.42 -15.68 -22.18
C GLU A 269 -1.57 -15.34 -23.66
N ILE A 270 -1.01 -14.22 -24.10
CA ILE A 270 -1.02 -13.81 -25.52
C ILE A 270 -0.33 -14.84 -26.39
N GLY A 271 0.83 -15.36 -25.98
CA GLY A 271 1.55 -16.37 -26.73
C GLY A 271 0.81 -17.71 -26.86
N ARG A 272 -0.04 -18.05 -25.87
CA ARG A 272 -0.89 -19.25 -25.92
C ARG A 272 -2.10 -19.09 -26.84
N ASP A 273 -2.66 -17.89 -26.91
CA ASP A 273 -3.87 -17.59 -27.69
C ASP A 273 -3.57 -17.28 -29.16
N ASP A 274 -2.39 -16.76 -29.44
CA ASP A 274 -1.91 -16.47 -30.79
C ASP A 274 -1.21 -17.70 -31.41
#